data_2e214e9e879ebd854af8ae7f5f4a311a
#
_entry.id   2e214e9e879ebd854af8ae7f5f4a311a
#
_cell.length_a   1.000
_cell.length_b   1.000
_cell.length_c   1.000
_cell.angle_alpha   90.00
_cell.angle_beta   90.00
_cell.angle_gamma   90.00
#
_symmetry.space_group_name_H-M   'P 1'
#
loop_
_entity.id
_entity.type
_entity.pdbx_description
1 polymer ?
#
loop_
_entity_poly.entity_id
_entity_poly.type
_entity_poly.pdbx_seq_one_letter_code
_entity_poly.pdbx_strand_id
1 'polypeptide(L)'
;MLITLLLTLALQHPAQAMGFDQDKTVHHFPMTANGGSVEVNATDASDEASRSAIRMHLKHIADAFAKGDFSKPLLTHGEMPDGVAELKRLKSSIRYKYEDTAQGGAVRITTSDPDALKAVHAFLKYQAREHHAK
;
A
#
# COMPACT_ATOMS: atom_id res chain seq x y z
N MET A 1 36.01 -10.10 29.14
CA MET A 1 34.77 -9.32 29.25
C MET A 1 33.95 -9.60 27.97
N LEU A 2 33.00 -10.53 28.06
CA LEU A 2 32.13 -10.88 26.93
C LEU A 2 31.03 -9.88 26.85
N ILE A 3 31.05 -8.99 25.85
CA ILE A 3 29.92 -8.14 25.51
C ILE A 3 29.00 -9.05 24.71
N THR A 4 27.97 -9.56 25.36
CA THR A 4 26.88 -10.23 24.68
C THR A 4 26.11 -9.15 23.93
N LEU A 5 26.41 -9.00 22.65
CA LEU A 5 25.59 -8.19 21.75
C LEU A 5 24.25 -8.93 21.62
N LEU A 6 23.28 -8.55 22.44
CA LEU A 6 21.90 -8.95 22.23
C LEU A 6 21.45 -8.28 20.93
N LEU A 7 21.62 -9.05 19.85
CA LEU A 7 20.96 -8.71 18.59
C LEU A 7 19.47 -8.91 18.83
N THR A 8 18.80 -7.87 19.32
CA THR A 8 17.35 -7.85 19.29
C THR A 8 16.97 -7.82 17.82
N LEU A 9 16.66 -9.01 17.31
CA LEU A 9 15.96 -9.11 16.04
C LEU A 9 14.62 -8.38 16.25
N ALA A 10 14.59 -7.10 15.89
CA ALA A 10 13.33 -6.40 15.84
C ALA A 10 12.47 -7.13 14.83
N LEU A 11 11.47 -7.86 15.33
CA LEU A 11 10.40 -8.40 14.49
C LEU A 11 9.86 -7.21 13.70
N GLN A 12 10.06 -7.23 12.39
CA GLN A 12 9.52 -6.19 11.53
C GLN A 12 8.01 -6.30 11.54
N HIS A 13 7.36 -5.49 12.36
CA HIS A 13 5.92 -5.35 12.34
C HIS A 13 5.48 -4.74 11.00
N PRO A 14 4.27 -5.09 10.49
CA PRO A 14 3.73 -4.46 9.29
C PRO A 14 3.76 -2.93 9.33
N ALA A 15 3.58 -2.34 10.52
CA ALA A 15 3.68 -0.89 10.72
C ALA A 15 5.05 -0.33 10.32
N GLN A 16 6.15 -1.04 10.59
CA GLN A 16 7.50 -0.60 10.21
C GLN A 16 7.72 -0.68 8.70
N ALA A 17 7.20 -1.73 8.06
CA ALA A 17 7.29 -1.88 6.61
C ALA A 17 6.53 -0.76 5.87
N MET A 18 5.43 -0.28 6.43
CA MET A 18 4.60 0.80 5.88
C MET A 18 5.06 2.20 6.30
N GLY A 19 5.96 2.33 7.29
CA GLY A 19 6.47 3.61 7.76
C GLY A 19 5.53 4.38 8.68
N PHE A 20 4.40 3.80 9.12
CA PHE A 20 3.44 4.38 10.05
C PHE A 20 2.74 3.30 10.87
N ASP A 21 2.12 3.69 11.98
CA ASP A 21 1.39 2.78 12.85
C ASP A 21 0.01 2.46 12.26
N GLN A 22 -0.22 1.20 11.90
CA GLN A 22 -1.49 0.74 11.31
C GLN A 22 -2.67 0.86 12.28
N ASP A 23 -2.44 0.79 13.58
CA ASP A 23 -3.50 0.92 14.60
C ASP A 23 -4.05 2.35 14.68
N LYS A 24 -3.32 3.33 14.14
CA LYS A 24 -3.71 4.75 14.08
C LYS A 24 -4.24 5.15 12.71
N THR A 25 -4.51 4.19 11.84
CA THR A 25 -4.90 4.45 10.46
C THR A 25 -6.09 3.61 10.04
N VAL A 26 -6.79 4.08 9.02
CA VAL A 26 -7.89 3.38 8.36
C VAL A 26 -7.54 3.22 6.90
N HIS A 27 -7.69 2.01 6.38
CA HIS A 27 -7.39 1.64 5.00
C HIS A 27 -8.68 1.37 4.23
N HIS A 28 -8.79 1.93 3.02
CA HIS A 28 -9.88 1.66 2.09
C HIS A 28 -9.31 1.34 0.71
N PHE A 29 -9.98 0.43 0.01
CA PHE A 29 -9.57 -0.03 -1.31
C PHE A 29 -10.77 0.02 -2.28
N PRO A 30 -11.33 1.21 -2.53
CA PRO A 30 -12.50 1.31 -3.40
C PRO A 30 -12.15 0.93 -4.83
N MET A 31 -13.07 0.22 -5.48
CA MET A 31 -12.95 -0.14 -6.89
C MET A 31 -13.87 0.75 -7.72
N THR A 32 -13.37 1.15 -8.88
CA THR A 32 -14.12 1.95 -9.86
C THR A 32 -14.21 1.20 -11.19
N ALA A 33 -15.01 1.71 -12.12
CA ALA A 33 -15.17 1.09 -13.43
C ALA A 33 -13.86 1.01 -14.22
N ASN A 34 -12.91 1.92 -13.98
CA ASN A 34 -11.63 1.98 -14.68
C ASN A 34 -10.41 1.77 -13.76
N GLY A 35 -10.60 1.27 -12.56
CA GLY A 35 -9.49 1.00 -11.64
C GLY A 35 -9.90 0.97 -10.19
N GLY A 36 -9.39 1.90 -9.41
CA GLY A 36 -9.69 2.04 -7.99
C GLY A 36 -8.63 2.84 -7.27
N SER A 37 -8.55 2.65 -5.95
CA SER A 37 -7.62 3.41 -5.10
C SER A 37 -7.12 2.60 -3.93
N VAL A 38 -5.93 2.93 -3.47
CA VAL A 38 -5.45 2.61 -2.13
C VAL A 38 -5.54 3.90 -1.31
N GLU A 39 -6.40 3.92 -0.32
CA GLU A 39 -6.61 5.09 0.54
C GLU A 39 -6.22 4.77 1.97
N VAL A 40 -5.43 5.64 2.58
CA VAL A 40 -5.03 5.52 3.98
C VAL A 40 -5.22 6.87 4.65
N ASN A 41 -5.92 6.88 5.77
CA ASN A 41 -6.17 8.09 6.56
C ASN A 41 -5.82 7.84 8.02
N ALA A 42 -5.33 8.88 8.70
CA ALA A 42 -5.18 8.86 10.15
C ALA A 42 -6.57 8.78 10.80
N THR A 43 -6.70 7.96 11.84
CA THR A 43 -7.95 7.83 12.60
C THR A 43 -8.31 9.12 13.31
N ASP A 44 -7.28 9.82 13.84
CA ASP A 44 -7.40 11.09 14.53
C ASP A 44 -7.01 12.22 13.57
N ALA A 45 -7.92 13.14 13.32
CA ALA A 45 -7.70 14.29 12.44
C ALA A 45 -6.56 15.22 12.94
N SER A 46 -6.25 15.21 14.24
CA SER A 46 -5.17 16.01 14.82
C SER A 46 -3.80 15.32 14.80
N ASP A 47 -3.72 14.06 14.36
CA ASP A 47 -2.49 13.28 14.31
C ASP A 47 -1.69 13.63 13.04
N GLU A 48 -0.96 14.73 13.11
CA GLU A 48 -0.14 15.20 11.98
C GLU A 48 1.03 14.26 11.66
N ALA A 49 1.60 13.61 12.66
CA ALA A 49 2.70 12.68 12.46
C ALA A 49 2.27 11.48 11.62
N SER A 50 1.12 10.89 11.93
CA SER A 50 0.57 9.78 11.12
C SER A 50 0.20 10.27 9.72
N ARG A 51 -0.43 11.42 9.58
CA ARG A 51 -0.80 11.98 8.29
C ARG A 51 0.42 12.18 7.39
N SER A 52 1.48 12.78 7.91
CA SER A 52 2.72 13.00 7.17
C SER A 52 3.40 11.70 6.77
N ALA A 53 3.46 10.72 7.67
CA ALA A 53 4.04 9.41 7.40
C ALA A 53 3.25 8.65 6.33
N ILE A 54 1.93 8.69 6.39
CA ILE A 54 1.03 8.10 5.39
C ILE A 54 1.32 8.70 4.01
N ARG A 55 1.36 10.02 3.91
CA ARG A 55 1.57 10.71 2.63
C ARG A 55 2.92 10.37 2.02
N MET A 56 3.97 10.36 2.82
CA MET A 56 5.30 9.96 2.36
C MET A 56 5.29 8.52 1.83
N HIS A 57 4.70 7.60 2.59
CA HIS A 57 4.61 6.19 2.20
C HIS A 57 3.85 6.01 0.89
N LEU A 58 2.68 6.64 0.75
CA LEU A 58 1.86 6.48 -0.45
C LEU A 58 2.48 7.11 -1.69
N LYS A 59 3.26 8.19 -1.55
CA LYS A 59 4.05 8.73 -2.65
C LYS A 59 5.08 7.73 -3.14
N HIS A 60 5.78 7.06 -2.23
CA HIS A 60 6.72 6.00 -2.56
C HIS A 60 6.03 4.81 -3.22
N ILE A 61 4.84 4.44 -2.73
CA ILE A 61 4.05 3.35 -3.30
C ILE A 61 3.64 3.66 -4.74
N ALA A 62 3.17 4.86 -5.01
CA ALA A 62 2.78 5.26 -6.36
C ALA A 62 3.96 5.14 -7.34
N ASP A 63 5.13 5.63 -6.95
CA ASP A 63 6.34 5.55 -7.76
C ASP A 63 6.80 4.09 -7.95
N ALA A 64 6.80 3.31 -6.87
CA ALA A 64 7.22 1.91 -6.92
C ALA A 64 6.31 1.08 -7.82
N PHE A 65 5.01 1.20 -7.66
CA PHE A 65 4.02 0.46 -8.46
C PHE A 65 4.12 0.82 -9.95
N ALA A 66 4.32 2.09 -10.27
CA ALA A 66 4.50 2.54 -11.64
C ALA A 66 5.71 1.88 -12.31
N LYS A 67 6.73 1.53 -11.53
CA LYS A 67 7.93 0.81 -11.99
C LYS A 67 7.79 -0.71 -11.93
N GLY A 68 6.66 -1.22 -11.45
CA GLY A 68 6.44 -2.65 -11.25
C GLY A 68 7.07 -3.21 -9.98
N ASP A 69 7.43 -2.36 -9.02
CA ASP A 69 7.97 -2.78 -7.73
C ASP A 69 6.85 -2.90 -6.69
N PHE A 70 6.52 -4.14 -6.34
CA PHE A 70 5.49 -4.49 -5.37
C PHE A 70 6.08 -5.11 -4.10
N SER A 71 7.34 -4.81 -3.77
CA SER A 71 8.01 -5.35 -2.59
C SER A 71 7.36 -4.94 -1.27
N LYS A 72 6.77 -3.74 -1.19
CA LYS A 72 6.08 -3.27 0.02
C LYS A 72 4.88 -4.15 0.40
N PRO A 73 3.93 -4.47 -0.52
CA PRO A 73 2.88 -5.42 -0.21
C PRO A 73 3.39 -6.79 0.21
N LEU A 74 4.46 -7.30 -0.43
CA LEU A 74 5.07 -8.57 -0.06
C LEU A 74 5.60 -8.54 1.37
N LEU A 75 6.29 -7.48 1.77
CA LEU A 75 6.80 -7.31 3.12
C LEU A 75 5.69 -7.24 4.16
N THR A 76 4.55 -6.63 3.80
CA THR A 76 3.41 -6.48 4.71
C THR A 76 2.66 -7.78 4.91
N HIS A 77 2.45 -8.58 3.84
CA HIS A 77 1.59 -9.77 3.87
C HIS A 77 2.37 -11.08 3.93
N GLY A 78 3.68 -11.06 3.70
CA GLY A 78 4.52 -12.26 3.66
C GLY A 78 4.33 -13.13 2.43
N GLU A 79 3.49 -12.72 1.48
CA GLU A 79 3.25 -13.41 0.20
C GLU A 79 2.96 -12.40 -0.91
N MET A 80 3.06 -12.84 -2.15
CA MET A 80 2.75 -12.02 -3.31
C MET A 80 1.24 -11.85 -3.44
N PRO A 81 0.70 -10.61 -3.40
CA PRO A 81 -0.74 -10.39 -3.57
C PRO A 81 -1.26 -10.83 -4.93
N ASP A 82 -2.56 -11.16 -4.98
CA ASP A 82 -3.25 -11.46 -6.23
C ASP A 82 -3.08 -10.31 -7.23
N GLY A 83 -2.93 -10.66 -8.50
CA GLY A 83 -2.84 -9.69 -9.60
C GLY A 83 -1.47 -9.08 -9.83
N VAL A 84 -0.51 -9.21 -8.90
CA VAL A 84 0.79 -8.52 -9.00
C VAL A 84 1.57 -8.93 -10.24
N ALA A 85 1.58 -10.21 -10.63
CA ALA A 85 2.28 -10.65 -11.83
C ALA A 85 1.80 -9.90 -13.08
N GLU A 86 0.48 -9.74 -13.23
CA GLU A 86 -0.13 -9.01 -14.34
C GLU A 86 0.10 -7.50 -14.23
N LEU A 87 0.05 -6.92 -13.02
CA LEU A 87 0.35 -5.51 -12.79
C LEU A 87 1.78 -5.17 -13.22
N LYS A 88 2.72 -6.08 -13.00
CA LYS A 88 4.11 -5.92 -13.46
C LYS A 88 4.19 -6.01 -14.98
N ARG A 89 3.56 -7.01 -15.56
CA ARG A 89 3.58 -7.25 -17.01
C ARG A 89 2.95 -6.09 -17.77
N LEU A 90 1.86 -5.53 -17.25
CA LEU A 90 1.04 -4.51 -17.90
C LEU A 90 1.30 -3.10 -17.34
N LYS A 91 2.43 -2.87 -16.68
CA LYS A 91 2.72 -1.61 -15.99
C LYS A 91 2.62 -0.37 -16.89
N SER A 92 2.96 -0.48 -18.17
CA SER A 92 2.87 0.64 -19.12
C SER A 92 1.43 1.03 -19.49
N SER A 93 0.46 0.16 -19.21
CA SER A 93 -0.96 0.39 -19.45
C SER A 93 -1.71 0.87 -18.21
N ILE A 94 -1.03 1.09 -17.09
CA ILE A 94 -1.63 1.45 -15.82
C ILE A 94 -1.04 2.77 -15.34
N ARG A 95 -1.92 3.66 -14.87
CA ARG A 95 -1.51 4.93 -14.28
C ARG A 95 -1.72 4.90 -12.78
N TYR A 96 -0.70 5.31 -12.04
CA TYR A 96 -0.73 5.44 -10.58
C TYR A 96 -0.51 6.90 -10.23
N LYS A 97 -1.48 7.52 -9.56
CA LYS A 97 -1.41 8.94 -9.19
C LYS A 97 -1.63 9.09 -7.70
N TYR A 98 -0.65 9.69 -7.03
CA TYR A 98 -0.81 10.06 -5.63
C TYR A 98 -1.64 11.34 -5.50
N GLU A 99 -2.51 11.38 -4.50
CA GLU A 99 -3.28 12.57 -4.11
C GLU A 99 -3.33 12.67 -2.58
N ASP A 100 -3.26 13.90 -2.06
CA ASP A 100 -3.53 14.15 -0.64
C ASP A 100 -5.03 14.00 -0.38
N THR A 101 -5.38 13.40 0.78
CA THR A 101 -6.71 13.49 1.36
C THR A 101 -6.63 14.34 2.64
N ALA A 102 -7.78 14.72 3.21
CA ALA A 102 -7.81 15.57 4.41
C ALA A 102 -6.99 14.97 5.56
N GLN A 103 -7.04 13.65 5.77
CA GLN A 103 -6.38 12.97 6.88
C GLN A 103 -5.28 12.00 6.47
N GLY A 104 -4.86 12.03 5.22
CA GLY A 104 -3.83 11.13 4.71
C GLY A 104 -3.60 11.29 3.23
N GLY A 105 -3.76 10.20 2.48
CA GLY A 105 -3.54 10.20 1.04
C GLY A 105 -4.22 9.04 0.34
N ALA A 106 -4.13 9.07 -0.99
CA ALA A 106 -4.63 8.02 -1.86
C ALA A 106 -3.68 7.81 -3.04
N VAL A 107 -3.55 6.56 -3.47
CA VAL A 107 -2.96 6.23 -4.76
C VAL A 107 -4.11 5.82 -5.68
N ARG A 108 -4.39 6.64 -6.68
CA ARG A 108 -5.42 6.34 -7.68
C ARG A 108 -4.82 5.52 -8.80
N ILE A 109 -5.51 4.44 -9.15
CA ILE A 109 -5.06 3.47 -10.13
C ILE A 109 -6.08 3.46 -11.26
N THR A 110 -5.65 3.78 -12.48
CA THR A 110 -6.53 3.81 -13.65
C THR A 110 -5.89 3.10 -14.83
N THR A 111 -6.73 2.48 -15.65
CA THR A 111 -6.32 1.82 -16.87
C THR A 111 -7.50 1.72 -17.84
N SER A 112 -7.20 1.69 -19.13
CA SER A 112 -8.17 1.37 -20.19
C SER A 112 -7.99 -0.06 -20.74
N ASP A 113 -6.98 -0.78 -20.26
CA ASP A 113 -6.71 -2.17 -20.67
C ASP A 113 -7.56 -3.13 -19.82
N PRO A 114 -8.40 -4.00 -20.45
CA PRO A 114 -9.27 -4.91 -19.70
C PRO A 114 -8.53 -5.91 -18.82
N ASP A 115 -7.38 -6.42 -19.26
CA ASP A 115 -6.58 -7.36 -18.49
C ASP A 115 -5.93 -6.69 -17.29
N ALA A 116 -5.43 -5.46 -17.49
CA ALA A 116 -4.90 -4.64 -16.40
C ALA A 116 -5.98 -4.30 -15.39
N LEU A 117 -7.19 -3.95 -15.82
CA LEU A 117 -8.32 -3.66 -14.94
C LEU A 117 -8.67 -4.86 -14.05
N LYS A 118 -8.70 -6.05 -14.65
CA LYS A 118 -8.95 -7.29 -13.90
C LYS A 118 -7.88 -7.51 -12.83
N ALA A 119 -6.61 -7.26 -13.16
CA ALA A 119 -5.50 -7.39 -12.22
C ALA A 119 -5.56 -6.33 -11.10
N VAL A 120 -5.90 -5.08 -11.43
CA VAL A 120 -6.11 -4.02 -10.45
C VAL A 120 -7.21 -4.40 -9.46
N HIS A 121 -8.35 -4.86 -9.95
CA HIS A 121 -9.47 -5.28 -9.10
C HIS A 121 -9.09 -6.49 -8.22
N ALA A 122 -8.38 -7.47 -8.75
CA ALA A 122 -7.91 -8.61 -7.95
C ALA A 122 -6.97 -8.17 -6.83
N PHE A 123 -6.05 -7.26 -7.14
CA PHE A 123 -5.12 -6.69 -6.17
C PHE A 123 -5.83 -5.92 -5.06
N LEU A 124 -6.77 -5.04 -5.41
CA LEU A 124 -7.53 -4.25 -4.43
C LEU A 124 -8.41 -5.12 -3.55
N LYS A 125 -9.05 -6.16 -4.10
CA LYS A 125 -9.82 -7.14 -3.31
C LYS A 125 -8.93 -7.88 -2.32
N TYR A 126 -7.74 -8.29 -2.76
CA TYR A 126 -6.77 -8.95 -1.90
C TYR A 126 -6.37 -8.02 -0.73
N GLN A 127 -6.03 -6.77 -1.02
CA GLN A 127 -5.66 -5.79 0.00
C GLN A 127 -6.80 -5.56 1.00
N ALA A 128 -8.02 -5.40 0.53
CA ALA A 128 -9.20 -5.22 1.38
C ALA A 128 -9.38 -6.41 2.33
N ARG A 129 -9.29 -7.63 1.82
CA ARG A 129 -9.41 -8.86 2.61
C ARG A 129 -8.33 -8.96 3.69
N GLU A 130 -7.07 -8.69 3.33
CA GLU A 130 -5.95 -8.80 4.26
C GLU A 130 -5.99 -7.72 5.35
N HIS A 131 -6.41 -6.51 5.03
CA HIS A 131 -6.49 -5.42 5.99
C HIS A 131 -7.74 -5.45 6.86
N HIS A 132 -8.79 -6.19 6.47
CA HIS A 132 -10.02 -6.33 7.24
C HIS A 132 -10.13 -7.67 7.98
N ALA A 133 -9.22 -8.60 7.74
CA ALA A 133 -9.25 -9.95 8.32
C ALA A 133 -8.63 -10.04 9.73
N LYS A 134 -8.59 -8.94 10.48
CA LYS A 134 -8.07 -8.92 11.85
C LYS A 134 -9.17 -9.23 12.86
#